data_9526f03f596fb24469168f325b963f72
#
_entry.id   9526f03f596fb24469168f325b963f72
#
_cell.length_a   1.000
_cell.length_b   1.000
_cell.length_c   1.000
_cell.angle_alpha   90.00
_cell.angle_beta   90.00
_cell.angle_gamma   90.00
#
_symmetry.space_group_name_H-M   'P 1'
#
loop_
_entity.id
_entity.type
_entity.pdbx_description
1 polymer ?
#
loop_
_entity_poly.entity_id
_entity_poly.type
_entity_poly.pdbx_seq_one_letter_code
_entity_poly.pdbx_strand_id
1 'polypeptide(L)'
;GVQTCALPIYSMENVIYNELRMRGFHVDVGNLTVVEKGKDTKPVKKQLEVDFICNKGSKKYYIQSAYMLETEAKMAQEIRPFLKINDSFKKIVITSDIPKPFYNDQGILIMNVYDFLLNADSLEL
;
A
#
# COMPACT_ATOMS: atom_id res chain seq x y z
N GLY A 1 -12.92 -25.25 7.68
CA GLY A 1 -12.32 -24.18 7.26
C GLY A 1 -11.77 -24.12 5.87
N VAL A 2 -12.63 -24.22 4.91
CA VAL A 2 -12.23 -24.26 3.50
C VAL A 2 -11.61 -22.93 3.04
N GLN A 3 -12.00 -21.84 3.66
CA GLN A 3 -11.66 -20.49 3.23
C GLN A 3 -10.50 -19.89 4.00
N THR A 4 -9.74 -20.71 4.67
CA THR A 4 -8.67 -20.25 5.57
C THR A 4 -7.57 -19.47 4.87
N CYS A 5 -7.30 -19.76 3.58
CA CYS A 5 -6.25 -19.06 2.84
C CYS A 5 -6.61 -17.60 2.54
N ALA A 6 -7.89 -17.27 2.40
CA ALA A 6 -8.34 -15.91 2.11
C ALA A 6 -8.53 -15.07 3.38
N LEU A 7 -8.94 -15.68 4.50
CA LEU A 7 -9.23 -14.98 5.75
C LEU A 7 -8.08 -14.13 6.30
N PRO A 8 -6.81 -14.58 6.31
CA PRO A 8 -5.73 -13.74 6.81
C PRO A 8 -5.54 -12.45 6.02
N ILE A 9 -5.74 -12.49 4.70
CA ILE A 9 -5.62 -11.32 3.83
C ILE A 9 -6.71 -10.30 4.16
N TYR A 10 -7.96 -10.73 4.23
CA TYR A 10 -9.08 -9.86 4.56
C TYR A 10 -8.98 -9.31 5.98
N SER A 11 -8.56 -10.14 6.92
CA SER A 11 -8.39 -9.72 8.32
C SER A 11 -7.33 -8.63 8.44
N MET A 12 -6.21 -8.76 7.73
CA MET A 12 -5.15 -7.78 7.76
C MET A 12 -5.59 -6.46 7.12
N GLU A 13 -6.29 -6.50 5.99
CA GLU A 13 -6.85 -5.30 5.36
C GLU A 13 -7.82 -4.58 6.29
N ASN A 14 -8.70 -5.32 6.96
CA ASN A 14 -9.64 -4.75 7.92
C ASN A 14 -8.93 -4.09 9.10
N VAL A 15 -7.90 -4.73 9.62
CA VAL A 15 -7.10 -4.20 10.73
C VAL A 15 -6.41 -2.91 10.32
N ILE A 16 -5.81 -2.88 9.14
CA ILE A 16 -5.16 -1.68 8.63
C ILE A 16 -6.17 -0.56 8.44
N TYR A 17 -7.30 -0.84 7.81
CA TYR A 17 -8.36 0.14 7.61
C TYR A 17 -8.83 0.74 8.93
N ASN A 18 -9.15 -0.11 9.90
CA ASN A 18 -9.65 0.33 11.20
C ASN A 18 -8.62 1.18 11.94
N GLU A 19 -7.35 0.78 11.91
CA GLU A 19 -6.28 1.53 12.56
C GLU A 19 -6.10 2.92 11.93
N LEU A 20 -6.13 3.00 10.60
CA LEU A 20 -6.04 4.28 9.89
C LEU A 20 -7.21 5.21 10.27
N ARG A 21 -8.40 4.66 10.34
CA ARG A 21 -9.59 5.42 10.76
C ARG A 21 -9.47 5.90 12.21
N MET A 22 -8.98 5.05 13.11
CA MET A 22 -8.76 5.40 14.51
C MET A 22 -7.73 6.51 14.66
N ARG A 23 -6.73 6.57 13.78
CA ARG A 23 -5.73 7.64 13.75
C ARG A 23 -6.27 8.95 13.16
N GLY A 24 -7.51 8.96 12.70
CA GLY A 24 -8.15 10.15 12.15
C GLY A 24 -7.98 10.35 10.66
N PHE A 25 -7.48 9.35 9.93
CA PHE A 25 -7.37 9.44 8.48
C PHE A 25 -8.72 9.24 7.79
N HIS A 26 -8.94 10.00 6.74
CA HIS A 26 -9.95 9.66 5.74
C HIS A 26 -9.35 8.60 4.82
N VAL A 27 -10.02 7.48 4.68
CA VAL A 27 -9.49 6.32 3.96
C VAL A 27 -10.41 6.00 2.78
N ASP A 28 -9.84 6.01 1.59
CA ASP A 28 -10.51 5.59 0.37
C ASP A 28 -9.91 4.29 -0.14
N VAL A 29 -10.73 3.44 -0.74
CA VAL A 29 -10.24 2.34 -1.56
C VAL A 29 -9.73 2.95 -2.86
N GLY A 30 -8.49 2.67 -3.22
CA GLY A 30 -7.80 3.43 -4.23
C GLY A 30 -8.04 2.99 -5.65
N ASN A 31 -8.94 3.67 -6.33
CA ASN A 31 -9.01 3.64 -7.79
C ASN A 31 -8.43 4.94 -8.33
N LEU A 32 -7.30 4.85 -9.00
CA LEU A 32 -6.60 5.99 -9.57
C LEU A 32 -6.63 5.91 -11.07
N THR A 33 -6.87 7.06 -11.71
CA THR A 33 -6.68 7.18 -13.15
C THR A 33 -5.29 7.72 -13.40
N VAL A 34 -4.46 6.95 -14.11
CA VAL A 34 -3.12 7.39 -14.52
C VAL A 34 -3.08 7.51 -16.02
N VAL A 35 -2.27 8.46 -16.50
CA VAL A 35 -2.08 8.69 -17.92
C VAL A 35 -0.71 8.15 -18.30
N GLU A 36 -0.68 7.17 -19.20
CA GLU A 36 0.56 6.62 -19.75
C GLU A 36 0.69 7.04 -21.21
N LYS A 37 1.93 7.28 -21.65
CA LYS A 37 2.21 7.47 -23.07
C LYS A 37 2.21 6.12 -23.76
N GLY A 38 1.27 5.93 -24.69
CA GLY A 38 1.24 4.75 -25.55
C GLY A 38 2.38 4.78 -26.58
N LYS A 39 2.54 3.67 -27.31
CA LYS A 39 3.57 3.52 -28.36
C LYS A 39 3.47 4.58 -29.47
N ASP A 40 2.31 5.20 -29.62
CA ASP A 40 2.00 6.17 -30.68
C ASP A 40 1.97 7.62 -30.17
N THR A 41 2.61 7.93 -29.05
CA THR A 41 2.64 9.25 -28.41
C THR A 41 1.28 9.76 -27.92
N LYS A 42 0.19 9.02 -28.11
CA LYS A 42 -1.12 9.38 -27.58
C LYS A 42 -1.23 8.97 -26.12
N PRO A 43 -1.67 9.88 -25.22
CA PRO A 43 -1.86 9.53 -23.82
C PRO A 43 -3.02 8.53 -23.69
N VAL A 44 -2.76 7.44 -22.95
CA VAL A 44 -3.76 6.42 -22.64
C VAL A 44 -4.08 6.51 -21.17
N LYS A 45 -5.36 6.60 -20.84
CA LYS A 45 -5.83 6.55 -19.45
C LYS A 45 -5.93 5.10 -19.01
N LYS A 46 -5.30 4.78 -17.86
CA LYS A 46 -5.40 3.47 -17.23
C LYS A 46 -5.91 3.61 -15.81
N GLN A 47 -6.72 2.64 -15.39
CA GLN A 47 -7.15 2.52 -14.01
C GLN A 47 -6.09 1.76 -13.21
N LEU A 48 -5.77 2.26 -12.04
CA LEU A 48 -4.78 1.69 -11.13
C LEU A 48 -5.43 1.44 -9.79
N GLU A 49 -5.26 0.24 -9.24
CA GLU A 49 -5.79 -0.10 -7.93
C GLU A 49 -4.70 -0.08 -6.87
N VAL A 50 -4.96 0.64 -5.80
CA VAL A 50 -4.18 0.65 -4.57
C VAL A 50 -5.15 0.34 -3.44
N ASP A 51 -4.75 -0.48 -2.47
CA ASP A 51 -5.68 -0.92 -1.44
C ASP A 51 -6.27 0.26 -0.67
N PHE A 52 -5.42 1.19 -0.23
CA PHE A 52 -5.88 2.36 0.52
C PHE A 52 -5.17 3.64 0.10
N ILE A 53 -5.93 4.71 -0.01
CA ILE A 53 -5.41 6.07 -0.07
C ILE A 53 -5.91 6.76 1.19
N CYS A 54 -5.01 7.24 2.03
CA CYS A 54 -5.41 7.88 3.27
C CYS A 54 -4.90 9.31 3.36
N ASN A 55 -5.79 10.18 3.82
CA ASN A 55 -5.55 11.62 3.91
C ASN A 55 -5.86 12.11 5.32
N LYS A 56 -5.01 13.00 5.82
CA LYS A 56 -5.23 13.69 7.09
C LYS A 56 -4.57 15.07 7.01
N GLY A 57 -5.37 16.11 6.88
CA GLY A 57 -4.83 17.44 6.64
C GLY A 57 -4.03 17.48 5.34
N SER A 58 -2.78 17.90 5.42
CA SER A 58 -1.87 17.94 4.27
C SER A 58 -1.15 16.61 4.02
N LYS A 59 -1.33 15.63 4.90
CA LYS A 59 -0.69 14.30 4.80
C LYS A 59 -1.49 13.39 3.90
N LYS A 60 -0.80 12.69 3.02
CA LYS A 60 -1.39 11.71 2.12
C LYS A 60 -0.45 10.52 1.97
N TYR A 61 -0.99 9.33 2.08
CA TYR A 61 -0.24 8.07 1.96
C TYR A 61 -0.98 7.10 1.05
N TYR A 62 -0.21 6.36 0.26
CA TYR A 62 -0.70 5.22 -0.51
C TYR A 62 -0.26 3.96 0.18
N ILE A 63 -1.19 3.06 0.47
CA ILE A 63 -0.90 1.85 1.26
C ILE A 63 -1.39 0.62 0.51
N GLN A 64 -0.50 -0.36 0.37
CA GLN A 64 -0.82 -1.70 -0.09
C GLN A 64 -0.71 -2.67 1.07
N SER A 65 -1.66 -3.59 1.14
CA SER A 65 -1.64 -4.69 2.10
C SER A 65 -1.23 -5.96 1.37
N ALA A 66 -0.13 -6.57 1.79
CA ALA A 66 0.37 -7.81 1.21
C ALA A 66 0.65 -8.80 2.34
N TYR A 67 -0.21 -9.79 2.53
CA TYR A 67 -0.09 -10.71 3.66
C TYR A 67 1.30 -11.32 3.77
N MET A 68 1.85 -11.79 2.65
CA MET A 68 3.22 -12.34 2.61
C MET A 68 3.94 -11.87 1.35
N LEU A 69 5.22 -11.53 1.50
CA LEU A 69 6.11 -11.12 0.41
C LEU A 69 7.24 -12.15 0.25
N GLU A 70 6.88 -13.39 -0.03
CA GLU A 70 7.78 -14.54 0.02
C GLU A 70 8.92 -14.50 -0.99
N THR A 71 8.72 -13.82 -2.13
CA THR A 71 9.70 -13.77 -3.21
C THR A 71 9.87 -12.35 -3.73
N GLU A 72 10.96 -12.09 -4.44
CA GLU A 72 11.18 -10.82 -5.12
C GLU A 72 10.11 -10.53 -6.18
N ALA A 73 9.63 -11.58 -6.86
CA ALA A 73 8.55 -11.45 -7.84
C ALA A 73 7.25 -10.99 -7.18
N LYS A 74 6.94 -11.51 -6.00
CA LYS A 74 5.76 -11.11 -5.24
C LYS A 74 5.87 -9.67 -4.77
N MET A 75 7.04 -9.28 -4.27
CA MET A 75 7.32 -7.89 -3.88
C MET A 75 7.14 -6.96 -5.09
N ALA A 76 7.73 -7.30 -6.23
CA ALA A 76 7.62 -6.50 -7.45
C ALA A 76 6.17 -6.35 -7.89
N GLN A 77 5.37 -7.39 -7.77
CA GLN A 77 3.95 -7.35 -8.09
C GLN A 77 3.18 -6.38 -7.20
N GLU A 78 3.45 -6.41 -5.90
CA GLU A 78 2.74 -5.55 -4.93
C GLU A 78 3.12 -4.08 -5.05
N ILE A 79 4.36 -3.77 -5.40
CA ILE A 79 4.80 -2.38 -5.55
C ILE A 79 4.53 -1.79 -6.94
N ARG A 80 4.21 -2.62 -7.94
CA ARG A 80 4.02 -2.16 -9.32
C ARG A 80 3.02 -1.01 -9.44
N PRO A 81 1.85 -1.03 -8.77
CA PRO A 81 0.94 0.11 -8.83
C PRO A 81 1.58 1.42 -8.39
N PHE A 82 2.42 1.38 -7.35
CA PHE A 82 3.07 2.57 -6.83
C PHE A 82 4.01 3.23 -7.84
N LEU A 83 4.66 2.43 -8.68
CA LEU A 83 5.61 2.94 -9.67
C LEU A 83 4.93 3.74 -10.78
N LYS A 84 3.62 3.60 -10.90
CA LYS A 84 2.82 4.33 -11.89
C LYS A 84 2.22 5.61 -11.35
N ILE A 85 2.37 5.87 -10.07
CA ILE A 85 1.88 7.09 -9.42
C ILE A 85 2.97 8.15 -9.50
N ASN A 86 2.65 9.27 -10.14
CA ASN A 86 3.60 10.33 -10.48
C ASN A 86 3.62 11.47 -9.47
N ASP A 87 3.49 11.17 -8.18
CA ASP A 87 3.61 12.19 -7.14
C ASP A 87 4.64 11.77 -6.10
N SER A 88 4.98 12.69 -5.18
CA SER A 88 5.96 12.49 -4.14
C SER A 88 5.38 12.02 -2.81
N PHE A 89 4.09 11.73 -2.76
CA PHE A 89 3.48 11.24 -1.54
C PHE A 89 3.97 9.84 -1.20
N LYS A 90 4.08 9.57 0.08
CA LYS A 90 4.69 8.35 0.60
C LYS A 90 3.88 7.12 0.22
N LYS A 91 4.59 6.07 -0.18
CA LYS A 91 4.04 4.79 -0.57
C LYS A 91 4.53 3.74 0.41
N ILE A 92 3.61 2.93 0.93
CA ILE A 92 3.88 2.00 2.03
C ILE A 92 3.27 0.65 1.69
N VAL A 93 4.04 -0.41 1.89
CA VAL A 93 3.53 -1.79 1.87
C VAL A 93 3.53 -2.32 3.29
N ILE A 94 2.40 -2.83 3.74
CA ILE A 94 2.25 -3.47 5.05
C ILE A 94 2.09 -4.96 4.83
N THR A 95 2.93 -5.75 5.46
CA THR A 95 3.00 -7.20 5.29
C THR A 95 3.13 -7.89 6.65
N SER A 96 3.03 -9.21 6.69
CA SER A 96 3.17 -9.97 7.94
C SER A 96 4.54 -10.65 8.09
N ASP A 97 5.34 -10.74 7.04
CA ASP A 97 6.49 -11.66 6.99
C ASP A 97 7.87 -11.02 6.94
N ILE A 98 8.00 -9.76 7.35
CA ILE A 98 9.32 -9.12 7.45
C ILE A 98 9.66 -8.79 8.91
N PRO A 99 10.94 -8.85 9.29
CA PRO A 99 11.34 -8.62 10.70
C PRO A 99 11.42 -7.15 11.08
N LYS A 100 11.77 -6.27 10.15
CA LYS A 100 11.99 -4.84 10.43
C LYS A 100 11.54 -3.98 9.26
N PRO A 101 11.08 -2.74 9.53
CA PRO A 101 10.80 -1.79 8.45
C PRO A 101 12.05 -1.48 7.64
N PHE A 102 11.87 -1.32 6.34
CA PHE A 102 12.96 -0.88 5.47
C PHE A 102 12.38 -0.14 4.26
N TYR A 103 13.25 0.67 3.64
CA TYR A 103 12.95 1.31 2.36
C TYR A 103 13.58 0.51 1.24
N ASN A 104 12.82 0.27 0.17
CA ASN A 104 13.40 -0.35 -1.02
C ASN A 104 14.11 0.69 -1.91
N ASP A 105 14.66 0.24 -3.04
CA ASP A 105 15.40 1.11 -3.96
C ASP A 105 14.54 2.20 -4.59
N GLN A 106 13.23 2.03 -4.62
CA GLN A 106 12.30 3.02 -5.15
C GLN A 106 11.77 3.99 -4.07
N GLY A 107 12.27 3.90 -2.85
CA GLY A 107 11.83 4.77 -1.76
C GLY A 107 10.50 4.37 -1.14
N ILE A 108 10.05 3.15 -1.37
CA ILE A 108 8.82 2.62 -0.79
C ILE A 108 9.14 2.02 0.58
N LEU A 109 8.38 2.42 1.60
CA LEU A 109 8.52 1.87 2.93
C LEU A 109 7.78 0.54 3.03
N ILE A 110 8.49 -0.51 3.45
CA ILE A 110 7.91 -1.82 3.71
C ILE A 110 8.00 -2.07 5.22
N MET A 111 6.87 -2.38 5.84
CA MET A 111 6.83 -2.65 7.28
C MET A 111 5.89 -3.81 7.57
N ASN A 112 6.09 -4.45 8.72
CA ASN A 112 5.18 -5.47 9.13
C ASN A 112 3.98 -4.86 9.87
N VAL A 113 2.87 -5.60 9.91
CA VAL A 113 1.61 -5.12 10.48
C VAL A 113 1.73 -4.78 11.98
N TYR A 114 2.59 -5.47 12.71
CA TYR A 114 2.79 -5.20 14.14
C TYR A 114 3.53 -3.88 14.36
N ASP A 115 4.55 -3.59 13.56
CA ASP A 115 5.23 -2.30 13.61
C ASP A 115 4.28 -1.17 13.26
N PHE A 116 3.40 -1.39 12.30
CA PHE A 116 2.36 -0.43 11.95
C PHE A 116 1.43 -0.18 13.14
N LEU A 117 0.91 -1.24 13.76
CA LEU A 117 -0.09 -1.13 14.82
C LEU A 117 0.46 -0.58 16.14
N LEU A 118 1.68 -0.98 16.51
CA LEU A 118 2.25 -0.66 17.82
C LEU A 118 2.86 0.73 17.92
N ASN A 119 3.10 1.37 16.81
CA ASN A 119 3.65 2.74 16.77
C ASN A 119 2.64 3.66 16.09
N ALA A 120 2.07 4.59 16.87
CA ALA A 120 1.09 5.54 16.34
C ALA A 120 1.64 6.42 15.23
N ASP A 121 2.96 6.61 15.18
CA ASP A 121 3.67 7.40 14.16
C ASP A 121 4.35 6.52 13.11
N SER A 122 3.91 5.28 12.94
CA SER A 122 4.56 4.33 12.04
C SER A 122 4.59 4.79 10.58
N LEU A 123 3.62 5.58 10.15
CA LEU A 123 3.60 6.11 8.79
C LEU A 123 4.67 7.17 8.54
N GLU A 124 5.25 7.69 9.60
CA GLU A 124 6.30 8.72 9.54
C GLU A 124 7.72 8.13 9.62
N LEU A 125 7.85 6.82 9.64
CA LEU A 125 9.16 6.15 9.71
C LEU A 125 10.07 6.45 8.53
#